data_814ad79429017b5ef36b3a084cc5440d
#
_entry.id   814ad79429017b5ef36b3a084cc5440d
#
_cell.length_a   1.000
_cell.length_b   1.000
_cell.length_c   1.000
_cell.angle_alpha   90.00
_cell.angle_beta   90.00
_cell.angle_gamma   90.00
#
_symmetry.space_group_name_H-M   'P 1'
#
loop_
_entity.id
_entity.type
_entity.pdbx_description
1 polymer ?
#
loop_
_entity_poly.entity_id
_entity_poly.type
_entity_poly.pdbx_seq_one_letter_code
_entity_poly.pdbx_strand_id
1 'polypeptide(L)'
;MEFFDLVKRRRSIRKYQDRQIERGDLEKIIQAGLCAPNAGGGQRAIIVAVRNRALCEKIGRLNIAKFNRNSLAGSYVSSEQPSIIDDLSIRSGFYGAPTVCAVFGPKNFLYSVADAFCCAENMALAATELGLASCLIARGEETFDNEPGAPLLKEWRIPDGYVARCFVLLG
;
A
#
# COMPACT_ATOMS: atom_id res chain seq x y z
N MET A 1 -7.96 10.45 19.28
CA MET A 1 -7.59 9.29 20.17
C MET A 1 -6.22 9.57 20.77
N GLU A 2 -5.96 9.06 22.01
CA GLU A 2 -4.61 9.18 22.56
C GLU A 2 -3.61 8.34 21.75
N PHE A 3 -2.39 8.85 21.56
CA PHE A 3 -1.41 8.26 20.65
C PHE A 3 -1.11 6.76 20.93
N PHE A 4 -0.91 6.40 22.20
CA PHE A 4 -0.60 5.01 22.54
C PHE A 4 -1.80 4.07 22.31
N ASP A 5 -3.02 4.55 22.45
CA ASP A 5 -4.21 3.76 22.12
C ASP A 5 -4.39 3.60 20.62
N LEU A 6 -4.08 4.64 19.85
CA LEU A 6 -4.05 4.60 18.39
C LEU A 6 -3.10 3.51 17.88
N VAL A 7 -1.86 3.51 18.35
CA VAL A 7 -0.84 2.52 17.96
C VAL A 7 -1.29 1.09 18.33
N LYS A 8 -1.88 0.90 19.50
CA LYS A 8 -2.41 -0.40 19.95
C LYS A 8 -3.60 -0.87 19.12
N ARG A 9 -4.42 0.03 18.59
CA ARG A 9 -5.64 -0.30 17.82
C ARG A 9 -5.38 -0.60 16.36
N ARG A 10 -4.31 -0.02 15.77
CA ARG A 10 -4.00 -0.27 14.36
C ARG A 10 -3.83 -1.77 14.09
N ARG A 11 -4.49 -2.24 13.05
CA ARG A 11 -4.40 -3.64 12.57
C ARG A 11 -4.29 -3.66 11.05
N SER A 12 -3.68 -4.71 10.53
CA SER A 12 -3.69 -5.02 9.08
C SER A 12 -5.02 -5.67 8.72
N ILE A 13 -5.95 -4.87 8.21
CA ILE A 13 -7.30 -5.31 7.82
C ILE A 13 -7.29 -5.73 6.35
N ARG A 14 -7.80 -6.91 6.04
CA ARG A 14 -7.84 -7.51 4.70
C ARG A 14 -9.26 -7.85 4.22
N LYS A 15 -10.26 -7.27 4.88
CA LYS A 15 -11.67 -7.34 4.47
C LYS A 15 -12.22 -5.93 4.47
N TYR A 16 -12.72 -5.48 3.35
CA TYR A 16 -13.16 -4.09 3.14
C TYR A 16 -14.65 -4.05 2.80
N GLN A 17 -15.30 -2.95 3.17
CA GLN A 17 -16.66 -2.65 2.75
C GLN A 17 -16.67 -2.22 1.28
N ASP A 18 -17.81 -2.40 0.61
CA ASP A 18 -18.00 -1.91 -0.76
C ASP A 18 -18.38 -0.43 -0.77
N ARG A 19 -17.50 0.39 -0.20
CA ARG A 19 -17.68 1.83 -0.08
C ARG A 19 -16.36 2.55 -0.23
N GLN A 20 -16.36 3.63 -1.01
CA GLN A 20 -15.20 4.52 -1.09
C GLN A 20 -15.06 5.34 0.19
N ILE A 21 -13.81 5.60 0.58
CA ILE A 21 -13.50 6.54 1.65
C ILE A 21 -13.77 7.97 1.16
N GLU A 22 -14.13 8.85 2.07
CA GLU A 22 -14.36 10.26 1.76
C GLU A 22 -13.07 10.94 1.27
N ARG A 23 -13.21 11.87 0.32
CA ARG A 23 -12.06 12.54 -0.27
C ARG A 23 -11.25 13.33 0.77
N GLY A 24 -11.93 14.02 1.67
CA GLY A 24 -11.27 14.79 2.74
C GLY A 24 -10.48 13.91 3.70
N ASP A 25 -10.94 12.68 3.97
CA ASP A 25 -10.20 11.75 4.82
C ASP A 25 -9.00 11.15 4.09
N LEU A 26 -9.14 10.85 2.80
CA LEU A 26 -8.00 10.45 1.97
C LEU A 26 -6.90 11.53 1.93
N GLU A 27 -7.28 12.80 1.78
CA GLU A 27 -6.35 13.92 1.78
C GLU A 27 -5.59 14.04 3.11
N LYS A 28 -6.27 13.88 4.25
CA LYS A 28 -5.63 13.85 5.58
C LYS A 28 -4.65 12.69 5.73
N ILE A 29 -5.02 11.50 5.24
CA ILE A 29 -4.17 10.30 5.27
C ILE A 29 -2.91 10.52 4.44
N ILE A 30 -3.04 11.05 3.22
CA ILE A 30 -1.89 11.36 2.35
C ILE A 30 -0.99 12.39 3.02
N GLN A 31 -1.56 13.44 3.59
CA GLN A 31 -0.81 14.48 4.29
C GLN A 31 -0.02 13.91 5.49
N ALA A 32 -0.61 13.01 6.26
CA ALA A 32 0.10 12.31 7.34
C ALA A 32 1.30 11.51 6.80
N GLY A 33 1.14 10.82 5.67
CA GLY A 33 2.23 10.12 4.99
C GLY A 33 3.36 11.06 4.58
N LEU A 34 3.05 12.20 3.98
CA LEU A 34 4.04 13.19 3.55
C LEU A 34 4.79 13.86 4.71
N CYS A 35 4.21 13.84 5.93
CA CYS A 35 4.87 14.32 7.15
C CYS A 35 5.83 13.30 7.78
N ALA A 36 5.97 12.09 7.21
CA ALA A 36 6.86 11.08 7.75
C ALA A 36 8.33 11.51 7.69
N PRO A 37 9.15 11.05 8.66
CA PRO A 37 10.59 11.26 8.58
C PRO A 37 11.16 10.62 7.32
N ASN A 38 12.15 11.26 6.73
CA ASN A 38 12.82 10.75 5.53
C ASN A 38 14.30 11.13 5.53
N ALA A 39 15.11 10.33 4.87
CA ALA A 39 16.55 10.47 4.90
C ALA A 39 17.01 11.80 4.30
N GLY A 40 17.80 12.54 5.08
CA GLY A 40 18.35 13.84 4.69
C GLY A 40 17.31 14.93 4.43
N GLY A 41 16.05 14.77 4.89
CA GLY A 41 14.98 15.74 4.67
C GLY A 41 14.62 15.96 3.19
N GLY A 42 14.93 15.00 2.32
CA GLY A 42 14.84 15.16 0.87
C GLY A 42 13.43 15.11 0.28
N GLN A 43 12.40 14.72 1.08
CA GLN A 43 10.99 14.65 0.67
C GLN A 43 10.77 13.96 -0.68
N ARG A 44 11.39 12.79 -0.89
CA ARG A 44 11.45 12.10 -2.19
C ARG A 44 10.24 11.21 -2.46
N ALA A 45 9.41 10.93 -1.44
CA ALA A 45 8.26 10.06 -1.62
C ALA A 45 7.20 10.71 -2.52
N ILE A 46 6.67 9.94 -3.47
CA ILE A 46 5.51 10.31 -4.29
C ILE A 46 4.39 9.35 -3.93
N ILE A 47 3.21 9.87 -3.63
CA ILE A 47 2.03 9.06 -3.29
C ILE A 47 1.00 9.21 -4.39
N VAL A 48 0.61 8.11 -5.02
CA VAL A 48 -0.46 8.05 -6.01
C VAL A 48 -1.65 7.32 -5.41
N ALA A 49 -2.79 8.01 -5.31
CA ALA A 49 -4.02 7.43 -4.79
C ALA A 49 -4.91 6.93 -5.94
N VAL A 50 -5.21 5.64 -5.95
CA VAL A 50 -6.10 4.99 -6.92
C VAL A 50 -7.42 4.71 -6.23
N ARG A 51 -8.52 5.30 -6.74
CA ARG A 51 -9.88 5.16 -6.22
C ARG A 51 -10.79 4.37 -7.15
N ASN A 52 -10.31 4.00 -8.32
CA ASN A 52 -11.03 3.13 -9.24
C ASN A 52 -10.85 1.68 -8.81
N ARG A 53 -11.91 1.05 -8.33
CA ARG A 53 -11.89 -0.32 -7.80
C ARG A 53 -11.41 -1.35 -8.82
N ALA A 54 -11.83 -1.23 -10.07
CA ALA A 54 -11.39 -2.15 -11.13
C ALA A 54 -9.88 -2.03 -11.37
N LEU A 55 -9.34 -0.80 -11.31
CA LEU A 55 -7.91 -0.55 -11.42
C LEU A 55 -7.16 -1.05 -10.18
N CYS A 56 -7.69 -0.84 -8.97
CA CYS A 56 -7.13 -1.41 -7.74
C CYS A 56 -7.03 -2.94 -7.85
N GLU A 57 -8.08 -3.60 -8.30
CA GLU A 57 -8.11 -5.06 -8.48
C GLU A 57 -7.10 -5.51 -9.54
N LYS A 58 -7.00 -4.80 -10.67
CA LYS A 58 -6.00 -5.09 -11.70
C LYS A 58 -4.58 -5.02 -11.14
N ILE A 59 -4.24 -3.95 -10.42
CA ILE A 59 -2.91 -3.76 -9.81
C ILE A 59 -2.67 -4.83 -8.73
N GLY A 60 -3.67 -5.15 -7.92
CA GLY A 60 -3.57 -6.20 -6.91
C GLY A 60 -3.28 -7.59 -7.49
N ARG A 61 -3.80 -7.91 -8.68
CA ARG A 61 -3.43 -9.14 -9.42
C ARG A 61 -2.00 -9.08 -9.92
N LEU A 62 -1.53 -7.94 -10.43
CA LEU A 62 -0.13 -7.77 -10.83
C LEU A 62 0.81 -7.94 -9.64
N ASN A 63 0.43 -7.46 -8.46
CA ASN A 63 1.23 -7.56 -7.23
C ASN A 63 1.54 -9.02 -6.84
N ILE A 64 0.64 -9.95 -7.13
CA ILE A 64 0.85 -11.37 -6.82
C ILE A 64 1.29 -12.21 -8.02
N ALA A 65 1.29 -11.68 -9.23
CA ALA A 65 1.51 -12.45 -10.45
C ALA A 65 2.86 -13.16 -10.49
N LYS A 66 3.93 -12.51 -10.03
CA LYS A 66 5.29 -13.07 -9.95
C LYS A 66 5.61 -13.72 -8.61
N PHE A 67 4.67 -13.73 -7.67
CA PHE A 67 4.90 -14.21 -6.32
C PHE A 67 4.70 -15.73 -6.23
N ASN A 68 5.78 -16.45 -5.95
CA ASN A 68 5.72 -17.92 -5.78
C ASN A 68 5.20 -18.26 -4.36
N ARG A 69 3.89 -18.43 -4.23
CA ARG A 69 3.26 -18.83 -2.97
C ARG A 69 3.71 -20.20 -2.47
N ASN A 70 4.04 -21.10 -3.39
CA ASN A 70 4.45 -22.47 -3.04
C ASN A 70 5.79 -22.49 -2.31
N SER A 71 6.68 -21.52 -2.56
CA SER A 71 7.94 -21.41 -1.84
C SER A 71 7.77 -21.07 -0.35
N LEU A 72 6.57 -20.65 0.04
CA LEU A 72 6.20 -20.29 1.40
C LEU A 72 5.24 -21.32 2.03
N ALA A 73 5.13 -22.50 1.43
CA ALA A 73 4.32 -23.58 1.99
C ALA A 73 4.74 -23.86 3.44
N GLY A 74 3.77 -23.82 4.35
CA GLY A 74 4.00 -23.92 5.80
C GLY A 74 4.25 -22.59 6.51
N SER A 75 4.46 -21.47 5.79
CA SER A 75 4.43 -20.14 6.39
C SER A 75 3.01 -19.75 6.76
N TYR A 76 2.88 -19.01 7.84
CA TYR A 76 1.58 -18.59 8.37
C TYR A 76 1.63 -17.12 8.75
N VAL A 77 0.60 -16.36 8.40
CA VAL A 77 0.52 -14.92 8.70
C VAL A 77 -0.61 -14.64 9.69
N SER A 78 -1.83 -15.06 9.41
CA SER A 78 -2.97 -14.79 10.29
C SER A 78 -4.18 -15.67 9.99
N SER A 79 -4.79 -16.23 11.03
CA SER A 79 -6.08 -16.96 10.92
C SER A 79 -7.27 -16.01 10.84
N GLU A 80 -7.20 -14.87 11.52
CA GLU A 80 -8.32 -13.93 11.63
C GLU A 80 -8.45 -13.05 10.37
N GLN A 81 -7.30 -12.68 9.80
CA GLN A 81 -7.19 -11.86 8.60
C GLN A 81 -6.25 -12.55 7.60
N PRO A 82 -6.69 -13.63 6.92
CA PRO A 82 -5.84 -14.39 6.02
C PRO A 82 -5.21 -13.52 4.94
N SER A 83 -3.92 -13.76 4.70
CA SER A 83 -3.16 -13.15 3.61
C SER A 83 -3.19 -14.04 2.37
N ILE A 84 -2.58 -13.57 1.30
CA ILE A 84 -2.34 -14.37 0.08
C ILE A 84 -1.50 -15.63 0.32
N ILE A 85 -0.82 -15.74 1.45
CA ILE A 85 -0.02 -16.91 1.86
C ILE A 85 -0.92 -17.93 2.57
N ASP A 86 -1.82 -17.45 3.43
CA ASP A 86 -2.69 -18.30 4.24
C ASP A 86 -3.84 -18.90 3.41
N ASP A 87 -4.33 -18.15 2.41
CA ASP A 87 -5.47 -18.54 1.58
C ASP A 87 -5.14 -18.38 0.08
N LEU A 88 -4.96 -19.51 -0.59
CA LEU A 88 -4.64 -19.56 -2.03
C LEU A 88 -5.82 -19.19 -2.94
N SER A 89 -7.03 -19.08 -2.41
CA SER A 89 -8.20 -18.62 -3.16
C SER A 89 -8.17 -17.09 -3.40
N ILE A 90 -7.40 -16.34 -2.59
CA ILE A 90 -7.22 -14.90 -2.76
C ILE A 90 -6.47 -14.63 -4.06
N ARG A 91 -7.10 -13.90 -4.98
CA ARG A 91 -6.59 -13.63 -6.33
C ARG A 91 -5.95 -12.25 -6.51
N SER A 92 -6.03 -11.40 -5.50
CA SER A 92 -5.50 -10.04 -5.52
C SER A 92 -4.74 -9.75 -4.23
N GLY A 93 -3.52 -9.23 -4.35
CA GLY A 93 -2.74 -8.76 -3.20
C GLY A 93 -3.35 -7.54 -2.50
N PHE A 94 -4.41 -6.97 -3.07
CA PHE A 94 -5.10 -5.79 -2.51
C PHE A 94 -6.44 -6.14 -1.83
N TYR A 95 -6.80 -7.42 -1.75
CA TYR A 95 -7.94 -7.91 -0.94
C TYR A 95 -9.27 -7.20 -1.20
N GLY A 96 -9.48 -6.65 -2.41
CA GLY A 96 -10.68 -5.90 -2.75
C GLY A 96 -10.79 -4.51 -2.13
N ALA A 97 -9.70 -3.94 -1.64
CA ALA A 97 -9.68 -2.58 -1.09
C ALA A 97 -10.23 -1.55 -2.11
N PRO A 98 -11.14 -0.67 -1.69
CA PRO A 98 -11.75 0.32 -2.60
C PRO A 98 -10.80 1.46 -2.97
N THR A 99 -9.81 1.73 -2.14
CA THR A 99 -8.78 2.75 -2.37
C THR A 99 -7.39 2.17 -2.08
N VAL A 100 -6.44 2.48 -2.94
CA VAL A 100 -5.04 2.05 -2.79
C VAL A 100 -4.13 3.24 -3.01
N CYS A 101 -3.22 3.48 -2.08
CA CYS A 101 -2.15 4.46 -2.25
C CYS A 101 -0.85 3.74 -2.56
N ALA A 102 -0.27 3.99 -3.73
CA ALA A 102 1.05 3.52 -4.10
C ALA A 102 2.09 4.55 -3.67
N VAL A 103 3.10 4.13 -2.91
CA VAL A 103 4.19 4.99 -2.45
C VAL A 103 5.43 4.69 -3.29
N PHE A 104 5.91 5.71 -4.00
CA PHE A 104 7.07 5.64 -4.89
C PHE A 104 8.28 6.32 -4.25
N GLY A 105 9.46 5.83 -4.60
CA GLY A 105 10.73 6.45 -4.23
C GLY A 105 11.82 6.12 -5.25
N PRO A 106 12.97 6.85 -5.22
CA PRO A 106 14.06 6.63 -6.17
C PRO A 106 14.60 5.20 -6.08
N LYS A 107 14.82 4.55 -7.25
CA LYS A 107 15.27 3.14 -7.32
C LYS A 107 16.62 2.94 -6.63
N ASN A 108 17.56 3.82 -6.90
CA ASN A 108 18.96 3.70 -6.49
C ASN A 108 19.30 4.50 -5.21
N PHE A 109 18.31 4.85 -4.41
CA PHE A 109 18.51 5.55 -3.15
C PHE A 109 18.44 4.58 -1.98
N LEU A 110 19.51 4.53 -1.17
CA LEU A 110 19.69 3.56 -0.08
C LEU A 110 18.49 3.48 0.87
N TYR A 111 17.91 4.62 1.24
CA TYR A 111 16.82 4.69 2.21
C TYR A 111 15.43 4.72 1.58
N SER A 112 15.32 4.56 0.27
CA SER A 112 14.07 4.69 -0.48
C SER A 112 12.95 3.78 0.06
N VAL A 113 13.28 2.55 0.46
CA VAL A 113 12.31 1.62 1.04
C VAL A 113 11.92 2.05 2.45
N ALA A 114 12.89 2.44 3.29
CA ALA A 114 12.63 2.89 4.65
C ALA A 114 11.74 4.15 4.66
N ASP A 115 12.07 5.16 3.84
CA ASP A 115 11.27 6.38 3.71
C ASP A 115 9.83 6.07 3.30
N ALA A 116 9.64 5.17 2.33
CA ALA A 116 8.31 4.78 1.87
C ALA A 116 7.49 4.05 2.95
N PHE A 117 8.12 3.19 3.75
CA PHE A 117 7.42 2.51 4.84
C PHE A 117 7.14 3.43 6.03
N CYS A 118 7.97 4.43 6.29
CA CYS A 118 7.63 5.50 7.24
C CYS A 118 6.38 6.28 6.79
N CYS A 119 6.28 6.64 5.50
CA CYS A 119 5.07 7.22 4.93
C CYS A 119 3.86 6.30 5.11
N ALA A 120 4.01 5.02 4.79
CA ALA A 120 2.93 4.04 4.86
C ALA A 120 2.42 3.84 6.30
N GLU A 121 3.32 3.81 7.30
CA GLU A 121 2.90 3.68 8.70
C GLU A 121 2.15 4.91 9.19
N ASN A 122 2.62 6.13 8.88
CA ASN A 122 1.87 7.34 9.20
C ASN A 122 0.47 7.33 8.57
N MET A 123 0.36 6.89 7.31
CA MET A 123 -0.93 6.75 6.62
C MET A 123 -1.84 5.73 7.32
N ALA A 124 -1.29 4.59 7.76
CA ALA A 124 -2.05 3.56 8.46
C ALA A 124 -2.55 4.02 9.83
N LEU A 125 -1.73 4.78 10.57
CA LEU A 125 -2.12 5.39 11.83
C LEU A 125 -3.22 6.45 11.60
N ALA A 126 -3.07 7.32 10.61
CA ALA A 126 -4.09 8.31 10.25
C ALA A 126 -5.41 7.65 9.84
N ALA A 127 -5.39 6.58 9.06
CA ALA A 127 -6.57 5.81 8.73
C ALA A 127 -7.25 5.25 9.99
N THR A 128 -6.48 4.69 10.92
CA THR A 128 -7.00 4.16 12.19
C THR A 128 -7.65 5.25 13.04
N GLU A 129 -7.05 6.46 13.11
CA GLU A 129 -7.63 7.62 13.82
C GLU A 129 -8.97 8.04 13.22
N LEU A 130 -9.11 7.94 11.91
CA LEU A 130 -10.34 8.25 11.18
C LEU A 130 -11.37 7.09 11.19
N GLY A 131 -11.07 5.97 11.88
CA GLY A 131 -11.96 4.81 11.94
C GLY A 131 -12.00 3.99 10.64
N LEU A 132 -10.99 4.14 9.79
CA LEU A 132 -10.84 3.44 8.52
C LEU A 132 -9.90 2.24 8.65
N ALA A 133 -10.16 1.21 7.86
CA ALA A 133 -9.30 0.05 7.74
C ALA A 133 -8.06 0.35 6.88
N SER A 134 -6.94 -0.26 7.24
CA SER A 134 -5.72 -0.18 6.43
C SER A 134 -4.93 -1.48 6.43
N CYS A 135 -4.12 -1.68 5.38
CA CYS A 135 -3.13 -2.75 5.30
C CYS A 135 -1.96 -2.30 4.42
N LEU A 136 -0.73 -2.54 4.89
CA LEU A 136 0.47 -2.27 4.12
C LEU A 136 0.83 -3.49 3.26
N ILE A 137 1.15 -3.25 1.98
CA ILE A 137 1.52 -4.28 1.02
C ILE A 137 2.90 -3.97 0.44
N ALA A 138 3.77 -4.96 0.48
CA ALA A 138 5.10 -4.90 -0.11
C ALA A 138 5.10 -5.23 -1.62
N ARG A 139 6.28 -5.47 -2.19
CA ARG A 139 6.49 -5.83 -3.60
C ARG A 139 6.03 -4.78 -4.59
N GLY A 140 6.26 -3.51 -4.26
CA GLY A 140 5.85 -2.38 -5.09
C GLY A 140 6.51 -2.40 -6.47
N GLU A 141 7.83 -2.56 -6.53
CA GLU A 141 8.60 -2.55 -7.76
C GLU A 141 8.15 -3.65 -8.72
N GLU A 142 8.05 -4.89 -8.25
CA GLU A 142 7.66 -6.07 -9.03
C GLU A 142 6.24 -5.95 -9.62
N THR A 143 5.37 -5.17 -8.97
CA THR A 143 3.99 -4.95 -9.41
C THR A 143 3.92 -4.24 -10.76
N PHE A 144 4.86 -3.35 -11.04
CA PHE A 144 4.86 -2.52 -12.26
C PHE A 144 5.97 -2.90 -13.24
N ASP A 145 6.85 -3.83 -12.90
CA ASP A 145 7.89 -4.36 -13.78
C ASP A 145 7.31 -5.40 -14.77
N ASN A 146 6.35 -4.96 -15.58
CA ASN A 146 5.66 -5.78 -16.57
C ASN A 146 4.87 -4.91 -17.56
N GLU A 147 4.53 -5.46 -18.74
CA GLU A 147 3.78 -4.76 -19.77
C GLU A 147 2.43 -4.18 -19.30
N PRO A 148 1.58 -4.91 -18.53
CA PRO A 148 0.34 -4.34 -18.04
C PRO A 148 0.49 -3.25 -16.97
N GLY A 149 1.62 -3.19 -16.27
CA GLY A 149 1.90 -2.25 -15.19
C GLY A 149 2.64 -1.00 -15.63
N ALA A 150 3.63 -1.15 -16.52
CA ALA A 150 4.49 -0.06 -16.97
C ALA A 150 3.72 1.16 -17.56
N PRO A 151 2.64 0.99 -18.35
CA PRO A 151 1.87 2.13 -18.86
C PRO A 151 1.26 3.00 -17.77
N LEU A 152 0.90 2.43 -16.61
CA LEU A 152 0.33 3.18 -15.49
C LEU A 152 1.34 4.18 -14.91
N LEU A 153 2.63 3.83 -14.88
CA LEU A 153 3.67 4.75 -14.40
C LEU A 153 3.75 6.01 -15.27
N LYS A 154 3.62 5.85 -16.58
CA LYS A 154 3.59 6.97 -17.54
C LYS A 154 2.31 7.82 -17.37
N GLU A 155 1.16 7.18 -17.23
CA GLU A 155 -0.12 7.85 -16.98
C GLU A 155 -0.06 8.70 -15.71
N TRP A 156 0.53 8.17 -14.66
CA TRP A 156 0.70 8.85 -13.37
C TRP A 156 1.89 9.81 -13.34
N ARG A 157 2.62 9.95 -14.45
CA ARG A 157 3.79 10.83 -14.58
C ARG A 157 4.84 10.57 -13.51
N ILE A 158 5.06 9.30 -13.19
CA ILE A 158 6.13 8.91 -12.27
C ILE A 158 7.47 9.19 -12.95
N PRO A 159 8.39 9.94 -12.29
CA PRO A 159 9.68 10.27 -12.88
C PRO A 159 10.52 9.02 -13.20
N ASP A 160 11.34 9.11 -14.23
CA ASP A 160 12.30 8.05 -14.53
C ASP A 160 13.22 7.80 -13.34
N GLY A 161 13.52 6.53 -13.09
CA GLY A 161 14.32 6.12 -11.94
C GLY A 161 13.56 6.04 -10.61
N TYR A 162 12.23 6.29 -10.62
CA TYR A 162 11.35 6.01 -9.48
C TYR A 162 10.66 4.67 -9.64
N VAL A 163 10.49 3.96 -8.54
CA VAL A 163 9.76 2.69 -8.47
C VAL A 163 8.80 2.69 -7.29
N ALA A 164 7.73 1.93 -7.39
CA ALA A 164 6.86 1.72 -6.24
C ALA A 164 7.59 0.91 -5.16
N ARG A 165 7.47 1.32 -3.91
CA ARG A 165 8.11 0.66 -2.76
C ARG A 165 7.12 -0.14 -1.94
N CYS A 166 5.94 0.40 -1.73
CA CYS A 166 4.87 -0.26 -1.01
C CYS A 166 3.51 0.30 -1.42
N PHE A 167 2.46 -0.32 -0.91
CA PHE A 167 1.09 0.19 -1.03
C PHE A 167 0.45 0.28 0.34
N VAL A 168 -0.47 1.24 0.49
CA VAL A 168 -1.39 1.35 1.62
C VAL A 168 -2.79 1.13 1.09
N LEU A 169 -3.41 0.06 1.51
CA LEU A 169 -4.81 -0.26 1.24
C LEU A 169 -5.69 0.49 2.24
N LEU A 170 -6.78 1.05 1.80
CA LEU A 170 -7.70 1.86 2.59
C LEU A 170 -9.16 1.52 2.27
N GLY A 171 -10.03 1.49 3.35
CA GLY A 171 -11.47 1.25 3.21
C GLY A 171 -12.25 1.20 4.50
#